data_71bd1bc52ed416af24113dcd77de4461
#
_entry.id   71bd1bc52ed416af24113dcd77de4461
#
_cell.length_a   1.000
_cell.length_b   1.000
_cell.length_c   1.000
_cell.angle_alpha   90.00
_cell.angle_beta   90.00
_cell.angle_gamma   90.00
#
_symmetry.space_group_name_H-M   'P 1'
#
loop_
_entity.id
_entity.type
_entity.pdbx_description
1 polymer ?
#
loop_
_entity_poly.entity_id
_entity_poly.type
_entity_poly.pdbx_seq_one_letter_code
_entity_poly.pdbx_strand_id
1 'polypeptide(L)'
;MAVFFXXXXXXXXXXXXXXXXXXXXXXXXXTAFGLSRDGRFALIYSKQQQLVLWDLLQDKKLADLGAQDPQANPVSVIRIADSERFAVTASQNNFAVWDLAWTQGKGLWSITDGLIRDVDLSSDGEQVLLGLTNGKAIYVDLVSGRRMEFLAHREKVNSVALSANGRYALTGGNDYHAYLWDTKTGQIVRQFEHEQRVNRVTLQREGKLAFTSDGGNQALIWDLTADSKPIQLQSFRRQLIFSTARFSDDGKKLITGTPSGLVEVWNTQDGKKIASFESENKKDHGPTQAVVYDAAFDAQQRAVAGSSAGIAQAWRMEN
;
A
#
# COMPACT_ATOMS: atom_id res chain seq x y z
N MET A 1 4.88 15.92 -9.68
CA MET A 1 6.08 16.16 -8.88
C MET A 1 5.69 16.30 -7.42
N ALA A 2 6.43 15.69 -6.52
CA ALA A 2 6.13 15.77 -5.09
C ALA A 2 7.17 16.64 -4.39
N VAL A 3 6.70 17.48 -3.47
CA VAL A 3 7.56 18.29 -2.61
C VAL A 3 7.33 17.82 -1.17
N PHE A 4 8.42 17.69 -0.42
CA PHE A 4 8.34 17.20 0.95
C PHE A 4 9.02 18.20 1.88
N PHE A 5 8.35 18.53 2.99
CA PHE A 5 8.91 19.46 3.97
C PHE A 5 9.12 18.73 5.28
N UNK A 6 9.92 18.97 5.89
CA UNK A 6 10.27 18.42 7.08
C UNK A 6 9.71 19.26 8.11
N UNK A 7 9.08 19.03 8.29
CA UNK A 7 8.51 19.72 9.15
C UNK A 7 9.19 19.96 10.18
N UNK A 8 9.42 20.69 10.15
CA UNK A 8 9.93 21.02 10.97
C UNK A 8 9.14 21.14 11.94
N UNK A 9 9.12 20.84 12.44
CA UNK A 9 8.60 21.05 13.23
C UNK A 9 7.83 21.51 13.72
N UNK A 10 7.35 21.99 13.26
CA UNK A 10 6.80 22.51 13.58
C UNK A 10 6.09 22.51 14.41
N UNK A 11 6.14 22.72 15.02
CA UNK A 11 5.53 22.85 15.63
C UNK A 11 4.45 22.77 15.83
N UNK A 12 3.99 22.58 15.33
CA UNK A 12 3.09 22.71 15.33
C UNK A 12 2.28 22.22 15.87
N UNK A 13 2.40 22.39 16.68
CA UNK A 13 1.67 22.14 17.04
C UNK A 13 0.55 21.65 17.01
N UNK A 14 0.24 22.06 16.77
CA UNK A 14 -0.86 21.93 16.78
C UNK A 14 -1.39 20.87 16.20
N UNK A 15 -1.51 20.67 16.29
CA UNK A 15 -2.12 19.97 15.74
C UNK A 15 -1.94 19.25 14.78
N UNK A 16 -1.68 19.95 14.34
CA UNK A 16 -1.72 19.33 13.39
C UNK A 16 -0.61 18.88 12.95
N UNK A 17 -0.42 18.61 12.79
CA UNK A 17 0.47 18.17 12.28
C UNK A 17 1.20 18.94 11.49
N UNK A 18 1.84 19.09 11.58
CA UNK A 18 2.57 19.78 10.94
C UNK A 18 3.04 19.11 9.90
N UNK A 19 2.71 19.27 9.12
CA UNK A 19 3.12 18.62 8.17
C UNK A 19 3.97 19.37 7.48
N UNK A 20 4.49 18.92 7.12
CA UNK A 20 5.18 19.54 6.60
C UNK A 20 5.30 19.29 5.42
N UNK A 21 4.81 18.89 4.81
CA UNK A 21 4.99 18.66 3.91
C UNK A 21 4.38 18.97 3.03
N UNK A 22 4.62 19.27 2.28
CA UNK A 22 3.95 19.48 1.48
C UNK A 22 4.43 19.34 0.35
N UNK A 23 4.12 19.01 -0.23
CA UNK A 23 4.52 18.94 -1.23
C UNK A 23 3.75 19.03 -2.27
N UNK A 24 3.96 19.41 -3.05
CA UNK A 24 3.19 19.50 -4.05
C UNK A 24 3.68 18.80 -5.12
N UNK A 25 3.29 18.31 -5.36
CA UNK A 25 3.70 17.54 -6.30
C UNK A 25 3.11 17.84 -7.58
N UNK A 26 2.69 17.37 -7.99
CA UNK A 26 2.36 17.35 -9.30
C UNK A 26 1.10 18.08 -9.49
N UNK A 27 1.27 18.36 -10.20
CA UNK A 27 0.14 19.07 -10.63
C UNK A 27 -0.99 18.29 -10.99
N UNK A 28 -0.69 17.32 -11.34
CA UNK A 28 -1.77 16.57 -11.71
C UNK A 28 -2.07 15.63 -10.60
N UNK A 29 -2.81 15.12 -10.78
CA UNK A 29 -3.19 14.17 -9.83
C UNK A 29 -2.40 12.95 -10.06
N UNK A 30 -2.03 12.50 -9.28
CA UNK A 30 -1.42 11.32 -9.34
C UNK A 30 -2.48 10.33 -9.37
N THR A 31 -2.30 9.36 -10.02
CA THR A 31 -3.20 8.23 -10.06
C THR A 31 -2.65 7.05 -9.28
N ALA A 32 -1.39 7.04 -8.96
CA ALA A 32 -0.81 6.00 -8.12
C ALA A 32 0.41 6.56 -7.40
N PHE A 33 0.69 6.00 -6.24
CA PHE A 33 1.74 6.51 -5.35
C PHE A 33 2.18 5.35 -4.48
N GLY A 34 3.47 5.04 -4.49
CA GLY A 34 4.02 4.02 -3.61
C GLY A 34 5.16 4.58 -2.79
N LEU A 35 5.18 4.24 -1.51
CA LEU A 35 6.23 4.68 -0.58
C LEU A 35 7.13 3.51 -0.23
N SER A 36 8.41 3.81 -0.03
CA SER A 36 9.31 2.83 0.54
C SER A 36 8.93 2.57 2.01
N ARG A 37 9.46 1.47 2.54
CA ARG A 37 9.16 1.06 3.90
C ARG A 37 9.49 2.14 4.92
N ASP A 38 10.57 2.89 4.71
CA ASP A 38 10.98 3.95 5.62
C ASP A 38 10.43 5.32 5.25
N GLY A 39 9.52 5.38 4.28
CA GLY A 39 8.88 6.64 3.91
C GLY A 39 9.78 7.61 3.18
N ARG A 40 10.99 7.21 2.79
CA ARG A 40 11.94 8.12 2.18
C ARG A 40 11.74 8.25 0.67
N PHE A 41 11.49 7.14 0.01
CA PHE A 41 11.38 7.15 -1.45
C PHE A 41 9.93 7.01 -1.86
N ALA A 42 9.55 7.71 -2.91
CA ALA A 42 8.21 7.64 -3.47
C ALA A 42 8.31 7.41 -4.95
N LEU A 43 7.52 6.49 -5.44
CA LEU A 43 7.37 6.26 -6.88
C LEU A 43 5.95 6.70 -7.22
N ILE A 44 5.83 7.63 -8.16
CA ILE A 44 4.57 8.33 -8.39
C ILE A 44 4.26 8.29 -9.86
N TYR A 45 3.00 8.03 -10.19
CA TYR A 45 2.54 8.06 -11.57
C TYR A 45 1.48 9.13 -11.76
N SER A 46 1.64 9.91 -12.81
CA SER A 46 0.62 10.80 -13.32
C SER A 46 0.65 10.73 -14.84
N LYS A 47 -0.45 11.12 -15.47
CA LYS A 47 -0.50 11.10 -16.93
C LYS A 47 0.52 12.04 -17.54
N GLN A 48 0.71 13.20 -16.92
CA GLN A 48 1.60 14.21 -17.48
C GLN A 48 3.07 13.82 -17.35
N GLN A 49 3.44 13.25 -16.22
CA GLN A 49 4.86 12.99 -15.94
C GLN A 49 5.22 11.52 -16.00
N GLN A 50 4.22 10.65 -16.01
CA GLN A 50 4.42 9.20 -15.99
C GLN A 50 5.11 8.81 -14.70
N LEU A 51 5.98 7.82 -14.70
CA LEU A 51 6.60 7.35 -13.46
C LEU A 51 7.80 8.21 -13.11
N VAL A 52 7.80 8.72 -11.90
CA VAL A 52 8.88 9.55 -11.37
C VAL A 52 9.26 9.02 -10.00
N LEU A 53 10.55 8.87 -9.76
CA LEU A 53 11.08 8.45 -8.48
C LEU A 53 11.61 9.65 -7.72
N TRP A 54 11.19 9.80 -6.49
CA TRP A 54 11.53 10.92 -5.63
C TRP A 54 12.20 10.45 -4.35
N ASP A 55 13.15 11.25 -3.89
CA ASP A 55 13.70 11.17 -2.53
C ASP A 55 12.99 12.25 -1.72
N LEU A 56 12.07 11.83 -0.86
CA LEU A 56 11.28 12.79 -0.10
C LEU A 56 12.09 13.47 1.00
N LEU A 57 13.09 12.79 1.51
CA LEU A 57 13.92 13.37 2.56
C LEU A 57 14.75 14.53 2.01
N GLN A 58 15.30 14.37 0.81
CA GLN A 58 16.09 15.42 0.17
C GLN A 58 15.26 16.35 -0.70
N ASP A 59 13.97 16.05 -0.87
CA ASP A 59 13.06 16.84 -1.71
C ASP A 59 13.63 16.95 -3.12
N LYS A 60 13.92 15.78 -3.70
CA LYS A 60 14.68 15.75 -4.93
C LYS A 60 14.16 14.66 -5.85
N LYS A 61 13.94 15.01 -7.12
CA LYS A 61 13.61 14.01 -8.12
C LYS A 61 14.87 13.22 -8.46
N LEU A 62 14.77 11.89 -8.34
CA LEU A 62 15.90 11.02 -8.63
C LEU A 62 15.91 10.54 -10.07
N ALA A 63 14.73 10.28 -10.65
CA ALA A 63 14.69 9.74 -12.01
C ALA A 63 13.30 9.91 -12.60
N ASP A 64 13.28 10.10 -13.92
CA ASP A 64 12.09 9.92 -14.74
C ASP A 64 12.17 8.52 -15.34
N LEU A 65 11.24 7.65 -14.95
CA LEU A 65 11.25 6.28 -15.44
C LEU A 65 10.38 6.08 -16.67
N GLY A 66 9.54 7.06 -17.00
CA GLY A 66 8.68 6.98 -18.16
C GLY A 66 7.46 6.12 -17.94
N ALA A 67 6.97 5.54 -19.01
CA ALA A 67 5.78 4.71 -19.00
C ALA A 67 6.18 3.25 -19.06
N GLN A 68 5.45 2.41 -18.30
CA GLN A 68 5.70 0.97 -18.43
C GLN A 68 5.25 0.47 -19.80
N ASP A 69 4.16 1.03 -20.31
CA ASP A 69 3.65 0.70 -21.64
C ASP A 69 2.95 1.94 -22.14
N PRO A 70 3.51 2.64 -23.13
CA PRO A 70 2.92 3.92 -23.55
C PRO A 70 1.51 3.80 -24.10
N GLN A 71 1.11 2.61 -24.51
CA GLN A 71 -0.22 2.42 -25.08
C GLN A 71 -1.20 1.77 -24.12
N ALA A 72 -0.76 1.51 -22.89
CA ALA A 72 -1.60 0.83 -21.92
C ALA A 72 -2.41 1.83 -21.11
N ASN A 73 -3.29 1.29 -20.31
CA ASN A 73 -4.03 2.07 -19.33
C ASN A 73 -3.05 2.67 -18.31
N PRO A 74 -3.45 3.74 -17.66
CA PRO A 74 -2.59 4.34 -16.63
C PRO A 74 -2.25 3.35 -15.51
N VAL A 75 -1.09 3.55 -14.90
CA VAL A 75 -0.72 2.82 -13.71
C VAL A 75 -1.70 3.16 -12.59
N SER A 76 -2.22 2.15 -11.94
CA SER A 76 -3.18 2.34 -10.87
C SER A 76 -2.69 1.86 -9.51
N VAL A 77 -1.67 0.99 -9.47
CA VAL A 77 -1.13 0.48 -8.21
C VAL A 77 0.38 0.48 -8.31
N ILE A 78 1.02 0.94 -7.24
CA ILE A 78 2.48 0.91 -7.11
C ILE A 78 2.82 0.34 -5.75
N ARG A 79 3.78 -0.59 -5.71
CA ARG A 79 4.32 -1.10 -4.46
C ARG A 79 5.83 -1.08 -4.54
N ILE A 80 6.47 -0.58 -3.48
CA ILE A 80 7.93 -0.65 -3.37
C ILE A 80 8.24 -1.81 -2.43
N ALA A 81 9.16 -2.67 -2.86
CA ALA A 81 9.51 -3.87 -2.10
C ALA A 81 10.08 -3.51 -0.73
N ASP A 82 9.99 -4.46 0.20
CA ASP A 82 10.50 -4.28 1.54
C ASP A 82 11.99 -3.89 1.55
N SER A 83 12.77 -4.39 0.62
CA SER A 83 14.19 -4.04 0.50
C SER A 83 14.41 -2.60 0.04
N GLU A 84 13.38 -1.95 -0.49
CA GLU A 84 13.44 -0.60 -1.05
C GLU A 84 14.23 -0.52 -2.35
N ARG A 85 14.64 -1.66 -2.88
CA ARG A 85 15.40 -1.68 -4.13
C ARG A 85 14.53 -1.90 -5.37
N PHE A 86 13.42 -2.59 -5.22
CA PHE A 86 12.59 -2.94 -6.36
C PHE A 86 11.19 -2.41 -6.17
N ALA A 87 10.49 -2.23 -7.28
CA ALA A 87 9.10 -1.79 -7.25
C ALA A 87 8.32 -2.52 -8.33
N VAL A 88 7.02 -2.67 -8.10
CA VAL A 88 6.10 -3.16 -9.10
C VAL A 88 5.07 -2.08 -9.37
N THR A 89 4.75 -1.88 -10.63
CA THR A 89 3.69 -0.98 -11.05
C THR A 89 2.72 -1.77 -11.90
N ALA A 90 1.43 -1.53 -11.72
CA ALA A 90 0.42 -2.28 -12.44
C ALA A 90 -0.62 -1.35 -13.04
N SER A 91 -0.99 -1.65 -14.27
CA SER A 91 -2.19 -1.12 -14.90
C SER A 91 -3.24 -2.23 -14.88
N GLN A 92 -4.35 -2.03 -15.60
CA GLN A 92 -5.41 -3.04 -15.55
C GLN A 92 -4.98 -4.38 -16.13
N ASN A 93 -4.10 -4.40 -17.13
CA ASN A 93 -3.80 -5.64 -17.82
C ASN A 93 -2.32 -5.94 -17.98
N ASN A 94 -1.44 -5.15 -17.34
CA ASN A 94 -0.03 -5.53 -17.31
C ASN A 94 0.63 -4.98 -16.05
N PHE A 95 1.82 -5.51 -15.78
CA PHE A 95 2.61 -5.00 -14.66
C PHE A 95 4.08 -4.99 -15.07
N ALA A 96 4.83 -4.10 -14.45
CA ALA A 96 6.26 -3.97 -14.68
C ALA A 96 6.99 -4.01 -13.35
N VAL A 97 8.21 -4.51 -13.38
CA VAL A 97 9.09 -4.51 -12.22
C VAL A 97 10.28 -3.63 -12.55
N TRP A 98 10.67 -2.83 -11.57
CA TRP A 98 11.70 -1.82 -11.71
C TRP A 98 12.80 -2.04 -10.69
N ASP A 99 14.04 -1.78 -11.11
CA ASP A 99 15.19 -1.74 -10.20
C ASP A 99 15.43 -0.27 -9.86
N LEU A 100 15.14 0.11 -8.63
CA LEU A 100 15.22 1.51 -8.25
C LEU A 100 16.65 1.98 -8.04
N ALA A 101 17.57 1.06 -7.74
CA ALA A 101 18.98 1.44 -7.61
C ALA A 101 19.58 1.83 -8.95
N TRP A 102 19.19 1.12 -10.01
CA TRP A 102 19.65 1.41 -11.35
C TRP A 102 18.70 2.27 -12.15
N THR A 103 17.54 2.58 -11.58
CA THR A 103 16.49 3.41 -12.18
C THR A 103 16.11 2.92 -13.57
N GLN A 104 15.84 1.61 -13.67
CA GLN A 104 15.49 1.03 -14.96
C GLN A 104 14.51 -0.11 -14.77
N GLY A 105 13.77 -0.40 -15.84
CA GLY A 105 12.82 -1.50 -15.83
C GLY A 105 13.53 -2.83 -15.94
N LYS A 106 12.94 -3.83 -15.27
CA LYS A 106 13.42 -5.21 -15.36
C LYS A 106 12.56 -6.05 -16.29
N GLY A 107 11.33 -5.61 -16.57
CA GLY A 107 10.47 -6.34 -17.48
C GLY A 107 9.05 -5.85 -17.40
N LEU A 108 8.28 -6.29 -18.38
CA LEU A 108 6.86 -5.98 -18.52
C LEU A 108 6.14 -7.27 -18.84
N TRP A 109 5.08 -7.57 -18.10
CA TRP A 109 4.30 -8.79 -18.27
C TRP A 109 2.82 -8.44 -18.44
N SER A 110 2.15 -9.17 -19.33
CA SER A 110 0.74 -8.93 -19.62
C SER A 110 -0.13 -10.01 -19.04
N ILE A 111 -1.34 -9.61 -18.66
CA ILE A 111 -2.35 -10.51 -18.13
C ILE A 111 -3.54 -10.46 -19.09
N THR A 112 -3.97 -11.62 -19.57
CA THR A 112 -5.10 -11.69 -20.49
C THR A 112 -6.36 -12.28 -19.85
N ASP A 113 -6.27 -12.74 -18.62
CA ASP A 113 -7.28 -13.56 -17.97
C ASP A 113 -7.91 -12.80 -16.80
N GLY A 114 -8.28 -11.56 -17.02
CA GLY A 114 -8.88 -10.75 -15.98
C GLY A 114 -8.18 -9.42 -15.88
N LEU A 115 -8.62 -8.62 -14.95
CA LEU A 115 -8.04 -7.30 -14.74
C LEU A 115 -7.36 -7.25 -13.35
N ILE A 116 -6.22 -6.59 -13.30
CA ILE A 116 -5.45 -6.49 -12.05
C ILE A 116 -6.10 -5.46 -11.14
N ARG A 117 -6.42 -5.87 -9.92
CA ARG A 117 -6.93 -4.97 -8.88
C ARG A 117 -5.85 -4.53 -7.92
N ASP A 118 -4.90 -5.43 -7.61
CA ASP A 118 -3.87 -5.12 -6.64
C ASP A 118 -2.66 -5.98 -6.95
N VAL A 119 -1.50 -5.58 -6.44
CA VAL A 119 -0.25 -6.25 -6.73
C VAL A 119 0.70 -6.04 -5.56
N ASP A 120 1.57 -7.03 -5.35
CA ASP A 120 2.66 -6.89 -4.39
C ASP A 120 3.86 -7.69 -4.89
N LEU A 121 5.02 -7.48 -4.24
CA LEU A 121 6.22 -8.19 -4.67
C LEU A 121 7.10 -8.52 -3.47
N SER A 122 7.95 -9.53 -3.67
CA SER A 122 8.90 -9.95 -2.65
C SER A 122 10.06 -8.97 -2.53
N SER A 123 10.81 -9.12 -1.45
CA SER A 123 11.92 -8.22 -1.14
C SER A 123 12.99 -8.22 -2.23
N ASP A 124 13.24 -9.36 -2.85
CA ASP A 124 14.26 -9.45 -3.90
C ASP A 124 13.74 -9.05 -5.28
N GLY A 125 12.46 -8.68 -5.38
CA GLY A 125 11.88 -8.26 -6.64
C GLY A 125 11.65 -9.40 -7.64
N GLU A 126 11.75 -10.66 -7.19
CA GLU A 126 11.66 -11.79 -8.10
C GLU A 126 10.32 -12.48 -8.10
N GLN A 127 9.46 -12.22 -7.11
CA GLN A 127 8.15 -12.83 -7.04
C GLN A 127 7.09 -11.75 -6.95
N VAL A 128 6.02 -11.94 -7.70
CA VAL A 128 4.92 -10.97 -7.79
C VAL A 128 3.62 -11.69 -7.51
N LEU A 129 2.75 -11.05 -6.76
CA LEU A 129 1.42 -11.54 -6.45
C LEU A 129 0.39 -10.57 -7.00
N LEU A 130 -0.54 -11.09 -7.78
CA LEU A 130 -1.61 -10.30 -8.40
C LEU A 130 -2.96 -10.73 -7.86
N GLY A 131 -3.84 -9.76 -7.63
CA GLY A 131 -5.25 -10.05 -7.36
C GLY A 131 -6.10 -9.55 -8.52
N LEU A 132 -7.00 -10.40 -9.02
CA LEU A 132 -7.74 -10.11 -10.23
C LEU A 132 -9.23 -9.95 -9.98
N THR A 133 -9.88 -9.25 -10.89
CA THR A 133 -11.32 -9.02 -10.81
C THR A 133 -12.14 -10.29 -10.98
N ASN A 134 -11.57 -11.33 -11.58
CA ASN A 134 -12.30 -12.59 -11.78
C ASN A 134 -12.18 -13.56 -10.61
N GLY A 135 -11.54 -13.12 -9.51
CA GLY A 135 -11.42 -13.95 -8.32
C GLY A 135 -10.11 -14.72 -8.20
N LYS A 136 -9.29 -14.69 -9.23
CA LYS A 136 -8.01 -15.37 -9.17
C LYS A 136 -6.99 -14.53 -8.44
N ALA A 137 -6.11 -15.18 -7.68
CA ALA A 137 -4.86 -14.58 -7.25
C ALA A 137 -3.75 -15.35 -7.94
N ILE A 138 -2.80 -14.63 -8.51
CA ILE A 138 -1.75 -15.24 -9.31
C ILE A 138 -0.40 -14.91 -8.70
N TYR A 139 0.38 -15.96 -8.43
CA TYR A 139 1.74 -15.84 -7.94
C TYR A 139 2.67 -16.22 -9.08
N VAL A 140 3.65 -15.37 -9.33
CA VAL A 140 4.61 -15.60 -10.40
C VAL A 140 6.02 -15.46 -9.85
N ASP A 141 6.88 -16.46 -10.12
CA ASP A 141 8.30 -16.33 -9.90
C ASP A 141 8.91 -15.90 -11.23
N LEU A 142 9.42 -14.68 -11.27
CA LEU A 142 9.87 -14.09 -12.53
C LEU A 142 11.19 -14.69 -13.04
N VAL A 143 11.95 -15.34 -12.14
CA VAL A 143 13.21 -15.95 -12.55
C VAL A 143 12.96 -17.32 -13.15
N SER A 144 12.22 -18.17 -12.44
CA SER A 144 11.96 -19.52 -12.91
C SER A 144 10.82 -19.63 -13.91
N GLY A 145 9.95 -18.64 -13.91
CA GLY A 145 8.72 -18.68 -14.70
C GLY A 145 7.59 -19.46 -14.06
N ARG A 146 7.78 -19.95 -12.85
CA ARG A 146 6.73 -20.71 -12.17
C ARG A 146 5.56 -19.79 -11.87
N ARG A 147 4.37 -20.26 -12.22
CA ARG A 147 3.14 -19.50 -12.02
C ARG A 147 2.14 -20.39 -11.29
N MET A 148 1.46 -19.83 -10.29
CA MET A 148 0.45 -20.53 -9.57
C MET A 148 -0.80 -19.69 -9.47
N GLU A 149 -1.95 -20.31 -9.70
CA GLU A 149 -3.25 -19.64 -9.56
C GLU A 149 -3.91 -20.16 -8.29
N PHE A 150 -4.30 -19.22 -7.43
CA PHE A 150 -5.05 -19.51 -6.22
C PHE A 150 -6.51 -19.22 -6.51
N LEU A 151 -7.36 -20.23 -6.37
CA LEU A 151 -8.73 -20.17 -6.89
C LEU A 151 -9.79 -20.25 -5.81
N ALA A 152 -9.43 -20.04 -4.54
CA ALA A 152 -10.39 -20.17 -3.45
C ALA A 152 -11.38 -19.02 -3.37
N HIS A 153 -11.02 -17.85 -3.88
CA HIS A 153 -11.97 -16.73 -3.89
C HIS A 153 -13.02 -16.95 -4.98
N ARG A 154 -14.26 -16.62 -4.64
CA ARG A 154 -15.37 -16.77 -5.59
C ARG A 154 -15.76 -15.46 -6.26
N GLU A 155 -15.19 -14.35 -5.78
CA GLU A 155 -15.49 -13.01 -6.26
C GLU A 155 -14.18 -12.27 -6.41
N LYS A 156 -14.27 -11.03 -6.87
CA LYS A 156 -13.10 -10.18 -7.05
C LYS A 156 -12.15 -10.25 -5.86
N VAL A 157 -10.85 -10.34 -6.15
CA VAL A 157 -9.80 -10.15 -5.16
C VAL A 157 -9.48 -8.67 -5.10
N ASN A 158 -9.69 -8.04 -3.96
CA ASN A 158 -9.55 -6.60 -3.83
C ASN A 158 -8.17 -6.17 -3.37
N SER A 159 -7.50 -7.01 -2.59
CA SER A 159 -6.27 -6.58 -1.92
C SER A 159 -5.38 -7.79 -1.73
N VAL A 160 -4.08 -7.61 -1.94
CA VAL A 160 -3.11 -8.68 -1.77
C VAL A 160 -1.89 -8.18 -1.02
N ALA A 161 -1.23 -9.08 -0.31
CA ALA A 161 0.04 -8.81 0.35
C ALA A 161 0.89 -10.06 0.26
N LEU A 162 2.17 -9.86 -0.04
CA LEU A 162 3.14 -10.94 -0.15
C LEU A 162 4.19 -10.73 0.94
N SER A 163 4.53 -11.77 1.68
CA SER A 163 5.58 -11.63 2.68
C SER A 163 6.91 -11.25 2.00
N ALA A 164 7.80 -10.64 2.77
CA ALA A 164 9.05 -10.14 2.19
C ALA A 164 9.85 -11.25 1.52
N ASN A 165 9.82 -12.46 2.09
CA ASN A 165 10.55 -13.59 1.52
C ASN A 165 9.79 -14.30 0.40
N GLY A 166 8.59 -13.83 0.06
CA GLY A 166 7.80 -14.42 -1.02
C GLY A 166 7.09 -15.71 -0.67
N ARG A 167 7.18 -16.18 0.58
CA ARG A 167 6.70 -17.50 0.95
C ARG A 167 5.20 -17.52 1.24
N TYR A 168 4.65 -16.45 1.76
CA TYR A 168 3.24 -16.43 2.16
C TYR A 168 2.52 -15.28 1.48
N ALA A 169 1.30 -15.58 1.04
CA ALA A 169 0.42 -14.63 0.40
C ALA A 169 -0.85 -14.46 1.23
N LEU A 170 -1.31 -13.22 1.34
CA LEU A 170 -2.57 -12.91 1.99
C LEU A 170 -3.44 -12.21 0.95
N THR A 171 -4.63 -12.75 0.72
CA THR A 171 -5.55 -12.21 -0.29
C THR A 171 -6.91 -12.02 0.33
N GLY A 172 -7.58 -10.92 -0.04
CA GLY A 172 -8.91 -10.61 0.47
C GLY A 172 -9.82 -10.21 -0.66
N GLY A 173 -11.08 -10.62 -0.57
CA GLY A 173 -11.97 -10.44 -1.70
C GLY A 173 -13.41 -10.17 -1.35
N ASN A 174 -14.20 -9.96 -2.39
CA ASN A 174 -15.62 -9.65 -2.30
C ASN A 174 -16.44 -10.84 -1.81
N ASP A 175 -15.84 -12.01 -1.67
CA ASP A 175 -16.51 -13.20 -1.16
C ASP A 175 -16.50 -13.26 0.36
N TYR A 176 -16.13 -12.19 1.04
CA TYR A 176 -16.16 -12.04 2.50
C TYR A 176 -15.04 -12.81 3.19
N HIS A 177 -14.03 -13.26 2.43
CA HIS A 177 -12.93 -14.03 3.00
C HIS A 177 -11.60 -13.37 2.74
N ALA A 178 -10.67 -13.60 3.66
CA ALA A 178 -9.25 -13.43 3.40
C ALA A 178 -8.59 -14.78 3.65
N TYR A 179 -7.58 -15.09 2.85
CA TYR A 179 -6.82 -16.34 2.97
C TYR A 179 -5.35 -16.02 3.07
N LEU A 180 -4.70 -16.70 4.02
CA LEU A 180 -3.23 -16.76 4.07
C LEU A 180 -2.83 -18.10 3.50
N TRP A 181 -1.99 -18.10 2.47
CA TRP A 181 -1.65 -19.34 1.81
C TRP A 181 -0.16 -19.41 1.51
N ASP A 182 0.32 -20.63 1.33
CA ASP A 182 1.72 -20.95 1.09
C ASP A 182 1.95 -20.88 -0.42
N THR A 183 2.87 -20.01 -0.85
CA THR A 183 3.09 -19.82 -2.28
C THR A 183 3.82 -20.99 -2.93
N LYS A 184 4.48 -21.82 -2.14
CA LYS A 184 5.11 -23.02 -2.71
C LYS A 184 4.10 -24.10 -3.05
N THR A 185 3.11 -24.30 -2.19
CA THR A 185 2.19 -25.43 -2.30
C THR A 185 0.80 -25.02 -2.76
N GLY A 186 0.44 -23.75 -2.57
CA GLY A 186 -0.93 -23.29 -2.81
C GLY A 186 -1.88 -23.62 -1.69
N GLN A 187 -1.40 -24.21 -0.59
CA GLN A 187 -2.29 -24.61 0.49
C GLN A 187 -2.64 -23.44 1.38
N ILE A 188 -3.89 -23.40 1.81
CA ILE A 188 -4.38 -22.39 2.76
C ILE A 188 -3.79 -22.69 4.13
N VAL A 189 -3.15 -21.67 4.73
CA VAL A 189 -2.60 -21.75 6.07
C VAL A 189 -3.62 -21.28 7.10
N ARG A 190 -4.28 -20.15 6.81
CA ARG A 190 -5.29 -19.57 7.68
C ARG A 190 -6.41 -18.99 6.82
N GLN A 191 -7.61 -19.04 7.33
CA GLN A 191 -8.78 -18.48 6.67
C GLN A 191 -9.44 -17.50 7.64
N PHE A 192 -9.73 -16.31 7.14
CA PHE A 192 -10.32 -15.25 7.96
C PHE A 192 -11.66 -14.88 7.35
N GLU A 193 -12.72 -14.96 8.15
CA GLU A 193 -14.07 -14.68 7.67
C GLU A 193 -14.52 -13.31 8.15
N HIS A 194 -15.14 -12.58 7.25
CA HIS A 194 -15.67 -11.26 7.52
C HIS A 194 -17.17 -11.25 7.20
N GLU A 195 -17.85 -10.24 7.71
CA GLU A 195 -19.28 -10.09 7.48
C GLU A 195 -19.59 -9.22 6.26
N GLN A 196 -18.57 -8.64 5.66
CA GLN A 196 -18.70 -7.81 4.48
C GLN A 196 -17.53 -8.14 3.55
N ARG A 197 -17.52 -7.51 2.38
CA ARG A 197 -16.41 -7.67 1.43
C ARG A 197 -15.10 -7.24 2.07
N VAL A 198 -14.08 -8.06 1.92
CA VAL A 198 -12.74 -7.72 2.42
C VAL A 198 -12.09 -6.81 1.40
N ASN A 199 -11.77 -5.58 1.80
CA ASN A 199 -11.24 -4.63 0.85
C ASN A 199 -9.80 -4.20 1.12
N ARG A 200 -9.22 -4.59 2.26
CA ARG A 200 -7.81 -4.27 2.51
C ARG A 200 -7.17 -5.34 3.36
N VAL A 201 -5.99 -5.81 2.92
CA VAL A 201 -5.18 -6.71 3.71
C VAL A 201 -3.73 -6.21 3.69
N THR A 202 -2.99 -6.50 4.76
CA THR A 202 -1.55 -6.30 4.75
C THR A 202 -0.88 -7.28 5.72
N LEU A 203 0.42 -7.51 5.52
CA LEU A 203 1.24 -8.39 6.36
C LEU A 203 2.37 -7.58 6.98
N GLN A 204 2.66 -7.88 8.22
CA GLN A 204 3.88 -7.38 8.83
C GLN A 204 5.07 -8.06 8.15
N ARG A 205 6.19 -7.35 8.03
CA ARG A 205 7.29 -7.77 7.16
C ARG A 205 7.89 -9.12 7.53
N GLU A 206 7.84 -9.48 8.80
CA GLU A 206 8.37 -10.77 9.26
C GLU A 206 7.31 -11.85 9.30
N GLY A 207 6.08 -11.53 8.90
CA GLY A 207 5.03 -12.52 8.85
C GLY A 207 4.41 -12.87 10.19
N LYS A 208 4.54 -12.01 11.18
CA LYS A 208 4.00 -12.30 12.51
C LYS A 208 2.58 -11.79 12.70
N LEU A 209 2.19 -10.75 11.97
CA LEU A 209 0.87 -10.14 12.09
C LEU A 209 0.26 -9.97 10.72
N ALA A 210 -1.06 -10.10 10.66
CA ALA A 210 -1.84 -9.78 9.47
C ALA A 210 -2.93 -8.80 9.83
N PHE A 211 -3.32 -8.00 8.86
CA PHE A 211 -4.44 -7.07 9.00
C PHE A 211 -5.43 -7.38 7.89
N THR A 212 -6.71 -7.52 8.26
CA THR A 212 -7.80 -7.70 7.30
C THR A 212 -8.94 -6.76 7.67
N SER A 213 -9.50 -6.09 6.68
CA SER A 213 -10.61 -5.19 6.97
C SER A 213 -11.67 -5.27 5.89
N ASP A 214 -12.93 -5.08 6.29
CA ASP A 214 -14.03 -5.18 5.36
C ASP A 214 -14.72 -3.83 5.20
N GLY A 215 -15.79 -3.81 4.43
CA GLY A 215 -16.52 -2.58 4.17
C GLY A 215 -17.44 -2.14 5.29
N GLY A 216 -17.54 -2.94 6.34
CA GLY A 216 -18.29 -2.59 7.53
C GLY A 216 -17.37 -2.09 8.61
N ASN A 217 -17.51 -2.68 9.79
CA ASN A 217 -16.74 -2.21 10.94
C ASN A 217 -15.69 -3.21 11.42
N GLN A 218 -15.43 -4.28 10.67
CA GLN A 218 -14.42 -5.25 11.08
C GLN A 218 -13.08 -4.88 10.45
N ALA A 219 -12.19 -4.36 11.27
CA ALA A 219 -10.81 -4.09 10.92
C ALA A 219 -9.98 -4.79 11.98
N LEU A 220 -9.32 -5.88 11.60
CA LEU A 220 -8.84 -6.87 12.54
C LEU A 220 -7.35 -7.11 12.37
N ILE A 221 -6.65 -7.17 13.50
CA ILE A 221 -5.23 -7.52 13.51
C ILE A 221 -5.13 -8.94 14.09
N TRP A 222 -4.48 -9.81 13.34
CA TRP A 222 -4.35 -11.22 13.69
C TRP A 222 -2.91 -11.53 14.03
N ASP A 223 -2.72 -12.26 15.13
CA ASP A 223 -1.40 -12.78 15.50
C ASP A 223 -1.23 -14.12 14.79
N LEU A 224 -0.34 -14.16 13.81
CA LEU A 224 -0.16 -15.36 13.01
C LEU A 224 0.69 -16.42 13.73
N THR A 225 1.28 -16.08 14.87
CA THR A 225 2.07 -17.02 15.65
C THR A 225 1.26 -17.74 16.72
N ALA A 226 -0.01 -17.39 16.87
CA ALA A 226 -0.85 -17.92 17.94
C ALA A 226 -2.28 -18.10 17.41
N ASP A 227 -3.05 -18.88 18.13
CA ASP A 227 -4.45 -19.10 17.79
C ASP A 227 -5.32 -18.28 18.74
N SER A 228 -5.12 -16.98 18.72
CA SER A 228 -5.83 -16.06 19.60
C SER A 228 -6.87 -15.28 18.82
N LYS A 229 -7.77 -14.64 19.56
CA LYS A 229 -8.76 -13.78 18.93
C LYS A 229 -8.08 -12.56 18.32
N PRO A 230 -8.62 -12.03 17.23
CA PRO A 230 -8.03 -10.83 16.64
C PRO A 230 -8.26 -9.60 17.50
N ILE A 231 -7.45 -8.58 17.27
CA ILE A 231 -7.60 -7.28 17.87
C ILE A 231 -8.41 -6.40 16.91
N GLN A 232 -9.52 -5.88 17.38
CA GLN A 232 -10.37 -5.00 16.60
C GLN A 232 -9.86 -3.56 16.74
N LEU A 233 -9.70 -2.86 15.61
CA LEU A 233 -9.42 -1.43 15.67
C LEU A 233 -10.60 -0.71 16.33
N GLN A 234 -10.32 0.12 17.32
CA GLN A 234 -11.34 0.79 18.10
C GLN A 234 -11.64 2.14 17.45
N SER A 235 -12.83 2.25 16.87
CA SER A 235 -13.23 3.45 16.16
C SER A 235 -14.72 3.66 16.35
N PHE A 236 -15.12 4.91 16.34
CA PHE A 236 -16.54 5.26 16.39
C PHE A 236 -17.17 5.32 15.01
N ARG A 237 -16.38 5.23 13.95
CA ARG A 237 -16.95 5.25 12.60
C ARG A 237 -17.68 3.94 12.33
N ARG A 238 -18.80 4.07 11.62
CA ARG A 238 -19.59 2.89 11.28
C ARG A 238 -18.96 2.06 10.18
N GLN A 239 -18.23 2.70 9.29
CA GLN A 239 -17.58 2.02 8.19
C GLN A 239 -16.10 2.35 8.22
N LEU A 240 -15.27 1.33 8.21
CA LEU A 240 -13.82 1.46 8.27
C LEU A 240 -13.26 1.01 6.93
N ILE A 241 -13.34 1.91 5.95
CA ILE A 241 -12.85 1.62 4.60
C ILE A 241 -11.46 2.22 4.47
N PHE A 242 -10.49 1.39 4.14
CA PHE A 242 -9.10 1.80 4.05
C PHE A 242 -8.60 1.63 2.63
N SER A 243 -7.91 2.65 2.13
CA SER A 243 -7.23 2.58 0.85
C SER A 243 -5.81 2.06 0.98
N THR A 244 -5.25 2.10 2.19
CA THR A 244 -3.92 1.57 2.45
C THR A 244 -3.79 1.21 3.92
N ALA A 245 -2.87 0.29 4.21
CA ALA A 245 -2.53 -0.09 5.58
C ALA A 245 -1.12 -0.66 5.58
N ARG A 246 -0.37 -0.33 6.63
CA ARG A 246 1.00 -0.83 6.75
C ARG A 246 1.39 -0.93 8.22
N PHE A 247 2.01 -2.04 8.59
CA PHE A 247 2.58 -2.21 9.92
C PHE A 247 3.91 -1.48 10.03
N SER A 248 4.21 -0.98 11.22
CA SER A 248 5.58 -0.55 11.51
C SER A 248 6.52 -1.77 11.50
N ASP A 249 7.82 -1.51 11.39
CA ASP A 249 8.79 -2.60 11.29
C ASP A 249 8.71 -3.54 12.49
N ASP A 250 8.53 -2.98 13.69
CA ASP A 250 8.47 -3.80 14.90
C ASP A 250 7.08 -4.40 15.14
N GLY A 251 6.12 -4.09 14.29
CA GLY A 251 4.77 -4.62 14.43
C GLY A 251 3.93 -3.97 15.51
N LYS A 252 4.43 -2.96 16.20
CA LYS A 252 3.70 -2.38 17.32
C LYS A 252 2.65 -1.37 16.90
N LYS A 253 2.76 -0.84 15.69
CA LYS A 253 1.81 0.15 15.18
C LYS A 253 1.34 -0.24 13.80
N LEU A 254 0.15 0.24 13.47
CA LEU A 254 -0.41 0.13 12.12
C LEU A 254 -0.79 1.53 11.67
N ILE A 255 -0.39 1.90 10.44
CA ILE A 255 -0.83 3.15 9.84
C ILE A 255 -1.82 2.82 8.74
N THR A 256 -2.91 3.56 8.69
CA THR A 256 -3.96 3.38 7.69
C THR A 256 -4.27 4.70 7.01
N GLY A 257 -4.75 4.58 5.77
CA GLY A 257 -5.25 5.73 5.02
C GLY A 257 -6.62 5.41 4.47
N THR A 258 -7.41 6.46 4.22
CA THR A 258 -8.77 6.29 3.71
C THR A 258 -8.93 6.98 2.37
N PRO A 259 -9.98 6.61 1.62
CA PRO A 259 -10.28 7.33 0.39
C PRO A 259 -10.68 8.78 0.60
N SER A 260 -10.98 9.19 1.82
CA SER A 260 -11.37 10.55 2.13
C SER A 260 -10.24 11.39 2.71
N GLY A 261 -9.01 10.86 2.77
CA GLY A 261 -7.86 11.65 3.16
C GLY A 261 -7.43 11.51 4.60
N LEU A 262 -8.02 10.62 5.35
CA LEU A 262 -7.71 10.45 6.76
C LEU A 262 -6.55 9.47 6.91
N VAL A 263 -5.54 9.86 7.68
CA VAL A 263 -4.39 9.02 8.01
C VAL A 263 -4.43 8.77 9.52
N GLU A 264 -4.45 7.51 9.91
CA GLU A 264 -4.58 7.15 11.32
C GLU A 264 -3.51 6.16 11.71
N VAL A 265 -3.07 6.27 12.95
CA VAL A 265 -2.07 5.35 13.52
C VAL A 265 -2.71 4.66 14.71
N TRP A 266 -2.52 3.35 14.77
CA TRP A 266 -3.16 2.49 15.76
C TRP A 266 -2.12 1.66 16.50
N ASN A 267 -2.42 1.37 17.78
CA ASN A 267 -1.64 0.44 18.59
C ASN A 267 -2.11 -0.97 18.26
N THR A 268 -1.17 -1.83 17.85
CA THR A 268 -1.56 -3.18 17.41
C THR A 268 -1.89 -4.10 18.57
N GLN A 269 -1.48 -3.77 19.79
CA GLN A 269 -1.74 -4.66 20.92
C GLN A 269 -3.18 -4.54 21.44
N ASP A 270 -3.78 -3.36 21.32
CA ASP A 270 -5.12 -3.15 21.84
C ASP A 270 -6.09 -2.53 20.84
N GLY A 271 -5.58 -2.13 19.67
CA GLY A 271 -6.45 -1.54 18.64
C GLY A 271 -6.80 -0.08 18.89
N LYS A 272 -6.23 0.56 19.88
CA LYS A 272 -6.56 1.95 20.17
C LYS A 272 -5.86 2.89 19.20
N LYS A 273 -6.56 3.97 18.86
CA LYS A 273 -6.00 4.98 17.97
C LYS A 273 -4.97 5.81 18.71
N ILE A 274 -3.79 5.96 18.11
CA ILE A 274 -2.70 6.76 18.66
C ILE A 274 -2.74 8.17 18.12
N ALA A 275 -3.04 8.32 16.80
CA ALA A 275 -2.96 9.62 16.15
C ALA A 275 -3.85 9.62 14.93
N SER A 276 -4.25 10.83 14.51
CA SER A 276 -5.11 11.01 13.35
C SER A 276 -4.72 12.30 12.66
N PHE A 277 -4.55 12.24 11.33
CA PHE A 277 -4.16 13.37 10.52
C PHE A 277 -5.01 13.42 9.28
N GLU A 278 -5.20 14.62 8.73
CA GLU A 278 -5.92 14.77 7.48
C GLU A 278 -4.95 15.18 6.38
N SER A 279 -4.96 14.42 5.30
CA SER A 279 -4.18 14.73 4.13
C SER A 279 -4.77 15.99 3.45
N GLU A 280 -3.90 16.91 3.06
CA GLU A 280 -4.36 18.13 2.41
C GLU A 280 -4.84 17.84 1.01
N ASN A 281 -5.84 18.61 0.59
CA ASN A 281 -6.27 18.65 -0.79
C ASN A 281 -5.86 19.99 -1.37
N LYS A 282 -5.65 20.04 -2.69
CA LYS A 282 -5.33 21.30 -3.33
C LYS A 282 -6.56 22.17 -3.35
N LYS A 283 -6.37 23.47 -3.07
CA LYS A 283 -7.49 24.38 -2.95
C LYS A 283 -8.27 24.53 -4.25
N ASP A 284 -7.58 24.48 -5.37
CA ASP A 284 -8.22 24.69 -6.66
C ASP A 284 -8.92 23.44 -7.20
N HIS A 285 -8.89 22.34 -6.46
CA HIS A 285 -9.56 21.12 -6.89
C HIS A 285 -10.96 20.98 -6.29
N GLY A 286 -11.42 21.98 -5.58
CA GLY A 286 -12.76 21.97 -5.04
C GLY A 286 -12.90 21.11 -3.81
N PRO A 287 -14.12 20.68 -3.50
CA PRO A 287 -14.37 19.97 -2.25
C PRO A 287 -14.01 18.51 -2.25
N THR A 288 -13.62 17.93 -3.38
CA THR A 288 -13.30 16.51 -3.45
C THR A 288 -12.09 16.22 -2.58
N GLN A 289 -12.22 15.19 -1.73
CA GLN A 289 -11.14 14.82 -0.83
C GLN A 289 -10.11 13.97 -1.56
N ALA A 290 -8.87 14.07 -1.12
CA ALA A 290 -7.79 13.31 -1.72
C ALA A 290 -7.74 11.91 -1.12
N VAL A 291 -7.60 10.90 -1.99
CA VAL A 291 -7.42 9.51 -1.56
C VAL A 291 -6.00 9.36 -1.03
N VAL A 292 -5.85 8.72 0.14
CA VAL A 292 -4.52 8.36 0.62
C VAL A 292 -4.12 7.09 -0.11
N TYR A 293 -3.08 7.19 -0.94
CA TYR A 293 -2.66 6.04 -1.74
C TYR A 293 -1.70 5.13 -0.99
N ASP A 294 -0.86 5.71 -0.13
CA ASP A 294 0.08 4.89 0.62
C ASP A 294 0.51 5.66 1.86
N ALA A 295 0.97 4.93 2.86
CA ALA A 295 1.39 5.51 4.12
C ALA A 295 2.48 4.64 4.73
N ALA A 296 3.35 5.26 5.53
CA ALA A 296 4.48 4.57 6.11
C ALA A 296 4.95 5.33 7.35
N PHE A 297 5.86 4.73 8.09
CA PHE A 297 6.57 5.40 9.19
C PHE A 297 7.99 5.68 8.73
N ASP A 298 8.48 6.89 8.95
CA ASP A 298 9.84 7.21 8.53
C ASP A 298 10.85 6.93 9.65
N ALA A 299 12.11 7.24 9.38
CA ALA A 299 13.18 6.92 10.32
C ALA A 299 13.05 7.69 11.62
N GLN A 300 12.34 8.82 11.61
CA GLN A 300 12.07 9.59 12.84
C GLN A 300 10.73 9.22 13.47
N GLN A 301 10.12 8.13 13.02
CA GLN A 301 8.85 7.67 13.55
C GLN A 301 7.69 8.63 13.27
N ARG A 302 7.82 9.44 12.22
CA ARG A 302 6.72 10.27 11.76
C ARG A 302 5.81 9.46 10.84
N ALA A 303 4.55 9.84 10.79
CA ALA A 303 3.61 9.27 9.82
C ALA A 303 3.80 9.98 8.48
N VAL A 304 3.98 9.22 7.42
CA VAL A 304 4.17 9.76 6.07
C VAL A 304 3.09 9.21 5.18
N ALA A 305 2.50 10.06 4.35
CA ALA A 305 1.44 9.62 3.44
C ALA A 305 1.52 10.36 2.12
N GLY A 306 1.12 9.67 1.06
CA GLY A 306 0.98 10.24 -0.26
C GLY A 306 -0.45 10.11 -0.74
N SER A 307 -0.93 11.12 -1.47
CA SER A 307 -2.33 11.19 -1.81
C SER A 307 -2.55 11.45 -3.30
N SER A 308 -3.81 11.28 -3.71
CA SER A 308 -4.21 11.52 -5.09
C SER A 308 -4.11 12.99 -5.49
N ALA A 309 -3.95 13.89 -4.53
CA ALA A 309 -3.72 15.30 -4.85
C ALA A 309 -2.29 15.55 -5.33
N GLY A 310 -1.43 14.52 -5.33
CA GLY A 310 -0.04 14.69 -5.70
C GLY A 310 0.80 15.25 -4.57
N ILE A 311 0.35 15.07 -3.34
CA ILE A 311 0.98 15.65 -2.17
C ILE A 311 1.50 14.54 -1.27
N ALA A 312 2.74 14.70 -0.81
CA ALA A 312 3.30 13.86 0.23
C ALA A 312 3.48 14.70 1.49
N GLN A 313 3.07 14.15 2.62
CA GLN A 313 3.11 14.86 3.88
C GLN A 313 3.66 13.96 4.98
N ALA A 314 4.29 14.60 5.96
CA ALA A 314 4.78 13.89 7.14
C ALA A 314 4.27 14.64 8.37
N TRP A 315 3.91 13.86 9.39
CA TRP A 315 3.40 14.40 10.64
C TRP A 315 4.12 13.74 11.81
N ARG A 316 4.44 14.53 12.83
CA ARG A 316 4.95 13.99 14.08
C ARG A 316 3.79 13.45 14.90
N MET A 317 4.01 12.32 15.52
CA MET A 317 3.06 11.80 16.49
C MET A 317 3.43 12.35 17.85
N GLU A 318 2.42 12.89 18.52
CA GLU A 318 2.62 13.46 19.85
C GLU A 318 2.51 12.36 20.90
N ASN A 319 3.29 12.51 21.95
CA ASN A 319 3.26 11.54 23.06
C ASN A 319 2.20 11.89 24.07
#